data_e4faea24d3d2e2e8f3199e9110e8d0e7
#
_entry.id   e4faea24d3d2e2e8f3199e9110e8d0e7
#
_cell.length_a   1.000
_cell.length_b   1.000
_cell.length_c   1.000
_cell.angle_alpha   90.00
_cell.angle_beta   90.00
_cell.angle_gamma   90.00
#
_symmetry.space_group_name_H-M   'P 1'
#
loop_
_entity.id
_entity.type
_entity.pdbx_description
1 polymer ?
#
loop_
_entity_poly.entity_id
_entity_poly.type
_entity_poly.pdbx_seq_one_letter_code
_entity_poly.pdbx_strand_id
1 'polypeptide(L)'
;MRNSDCKTRWRFGVLAALAVTLVAFAPQLYFSLSKGSHWNGAYAQTHGDESVYASYLNALIDGRPRRNNPYSGRDDSPEHPAAESYLSVQFLPPVLIATTARLVTVSSTKAFMALTVITAFASALAVFWLLASILKDSRLAAIGVLAVLLASSANLIAEYLFGLGAANNYLPFLRRYLPAASFPIMLIYCGLLLQMLTATSKRVASASVVSAGVLFAVLVFSYFYHWTFAVVWTVCLAGIWLAVRQHERKRVALLLLILAGFMIAAGAPYFVLISRLGATTGEAHFMAASHKPDLFRLTELFGVLIVALIGFMVSRGRVKASEPTVIFTLACAVTPFLLFNQQILTGKSLQPFHYEVFIGSYTTALAAFVAVILLWRGFTVTSPAVARILLTLVAGGAVLSGSAEATLMTRRQLPANQIRDDARPALLRLAQIARQTKDGSLDTKSVVYAPDFIVASSISTTAPQPVLWAPYLFVFPDVTLMEDKERLASFLYYKDVNFNNIDQFRLESLDNEQSYYLSSLIGRGRFNPRLSVNWQPIAADEVHLALDYYRNFVATFDRTQAARPLVSYLLLSADDPVKLSNFDRWYERDEGEHVGNYILFRVRLRS
;
A
#
# COMPACT_ATOMS: atom_id res chain seq x y z
N MET A 1 -39.13 13.20 21.25
CA MET A 1 -37.78 13.73 21.20
C MET A 1 -37.67 14.65 19.99
N ARG A 2 -37.41 15.95 20.21
CA ARG A 2 -37.36 16.98 19.17
C ARG A 2 -36.27 16.65 18.13
N ASN A 3 -36.64 16.57 16.86
CA ASN A 3 -35.74 16.62 15.70
C ASN A 3 -35.08 18.00 15.66
N SER A 4 -34.09 18.23 16.51
CA SER A 4 -33.15 19.30 16.26
C SER A 4 -32.17 18.74 15.23
N ASP A 5 -32.21 19.27 14.02
CA ASP A 5 -31.15 19.10 13.01
C ASP A 5 -29.82 19.44 13.68
N CYS A 6 -29.14 18.42 14.18
CA CYS A 6 -27.87 18.60 14.86
C CYS A 6 -26.82 18.90 13.79
N LYS A 7 -26.63 20.18 13.46
CA LYS A 7 -25.61 20.63 12.50
C LYS A 7 -24.27 20.04 12.87
N THR A 8 -23.65 19.30 11.95
CA THR A 8 -22.29 18.76 12.11
C THR A 8 -21.31 19.89 12.43
N ARG A 9 -20.66 19.78 13.59
CA ARG A 9 -19.67 20.76 14.05
C ARG A 9 -18.29 20.36 13.53
N TRP A 10 -17.98 20.75 12.32
CA TRP A 10 -16.74 20.42 11.61
C TRP A 10 -15.45 20.74 12.36
N ARG A 11 -15.47 21.73 13.27
CA ARG A 11 -14.30 22.06 14.13
C ARG A 11 -13.72 20.85 14.87
N PHE A 12 -14.57 19.91 15.33
CA PHE A 12 -14.11 18.70 15.99
C PHE A 12 -13.45 17.72 15.01
N GLY A 13 -14.00 17.63 13.81
CA GLY A 13 -13.42 16.84 12.73
C GLY A 13 -12.05 17.36 12.28
N VAL A 14 -11.93 18.69 12.15
CA VAL A 14 -10.67 19.34 11.79
C VAL A 14 -9.60 19.12 12.88
N LEU A 15 -9.96 19.26 14.15
CA LEU A 15 -9.01 19.00 15.25
C LEU A 15 -8.53 17.55 15.28
N ALA A 16 -9.45 16.59 15.10
CA ALA A 16 -9.07 15.16 14.99
C ALA A 16 -8.21 14.90 13.75
N ALA A 17 -8.53 15.52 12.61
CA ALA A 17 -7.75 15.40 11.39
C ALA A 17 -6.33 15.98 11.53
N LEU A 18 -6.18 17.11 12.21
CA LEU A 18 -4.87 17.68 12.54
C LEU A 18 -4.06 16.74 13.43
N ALA A 19 -4.67 16.14 14.47
CA ALA A 19 -4.00 15.18 15.34
C ALA A 19 -3.51 13.94 14.57
N VAL A 20 -4.37 13.34 13.72
CA VAL A 20 -3.99 12.22 12.86
C VAL A 20 -2.86 12.61 11.91
N THR A 21 -2.93 13.78 11.30
CA THR A 21 -1.92 14.28 10.37
C THR A 21 -0.57 14.50 11.05
N LEU A 22 -0.56 15.05 12.26
CA LEU A 22 0.67 15.24 13.05
C LEU A 22 1.33 13.89 13.37
N VAL A 23 0.57 12.91 13.83
CA VAL A 23 1.09 11.57 14.09
C VAL A 23 1.60 10.93 12.80
N ALA A 24 0.85 11.04 11.71
CA ALA A 24 1.23 10.48 10.40
C ALA A 24 2.52 11.10 9.83
N PHE A 25 2.75 12.38 10.05
CA PHE A 25 3.92 13.09 9.55
C PHE A 25 5.12 13.05 10.51
N ALA A 26 4.93 12.60 11.75
CA ALA A 26 5.98 12.56 12.77
C ALA A 26 7.26 11.82 12.32
N PRO A 27 7.22 10.66 11.62
CA PRO A 27 8.42 9.99 11.10
C PRO A 27 9.23 10.88 10.15
N GLN A 28 8.56 11.59 9.24
CA GLN A 28 9.21 12.50 8.31
C GLN A 28 9.85 13.69 9.03
N LEU A 29 9.10 14.28 9.96
CA LEU A 29 9.59 15.43 10.75
C LEU A 29 10.81 15.03 11.59
N TYR A 30 10.73 13.91 12.30
CA TYR A 30 11.85 13.40 13.10
C TYR A 30 13.08 13.15 12.21
N PHE A 31 12.90 12.49 11.05
CA PHE A 31 13.98 12.17 10.13
C PHE A 31 14.68 13.44 9.62
N SER A 32 13.93 14.42 9.13
CA SER A 32 14.50 15.67 8.64
C SER A 32 15.19 16.49 9.74
N LEU A 33 14.61 16.55 10.94
CA LEU A 33 15.20 17.27 12.08
C LEU A 33 16.45 16.56 12.62
N SER A 34 16.47 15.22 12.65
CA SER A 34 17.64 14.45 13.13
C SER A 34 18.87 14.61 12.22
N LYS A 35 18.66 14.80 10.92
CA LYS A 35 19.71 15.08 9.93
C LYS A 35 20.10 16.57 9.90
N GLY A 36 19.21 17.47 10.30
CA GLY A 36 19.45 18.92 10.31
C GLY A 36 19.93 19.45 8.95
N SER A 37 21.06 20.16 8.93
CA SER A 37 21.67 20.69 7.69
C SER A 37 22.21 19.61 6.74
N HIS A 38 22.41 18.38 7.20
CA HIS A 38 22.87 17.24 6.40
C HIS A 38 21.72 16.48 5.72
N TRP A 39 20.48 16.92 5.88
CA TRP A 39 19.35 16.30 5.20
C TRP A 39 19.36 16.67 3.70
N ASN A 40 19.50 15.65 2.86
CA ASN A 40 19.54 15.80 1.40
C ASN A 40 18.15 15.82 0.75
N GLY A 41 17.08 15.81 1.56
CA GLY A 41 15.72 15.95 1.07
C GLY A 41 15.00 14.65 0.74
N ALA A 42 15.48 13.50 1.22
CA ALA A 42 14.74 12.24 1.08
C ALA A 42 13.47 12.23 1.95
N TYR A 43 12.44 11.52 1.50
CA TYR A 43 11.28 11.27 2.36
C TYR A 43 11.53 10.04 3.26
N ALA A 44 10.96 10.09 4.47
CA ALA A 44 11.00 8.97 5.39
C ALA A 44 10.06 7.88 4.89
N GLN A 45 10.61 6.85 4.27
CA GLN A 45 9.86 5.67 3.83
C GLN A 45 9.40 4.87 5.04
N THR A 46 8.13 4.49 5.05
CA THR A 46 7.52 3.73 6.14
C THR A 46 7.11 2.32 5.71
N HIS A 47 7.11 2.04 4.41
CA HIS A 47 6.73 0.74 3.85
C HIS A 47 7.60 0.40 2.62
N GLY A 48 8.03 -0.86 2.48
CA GLY A 48 8.93 -1.29 1.39
C GLY A 48 8.39 -1.00 -0.01
N ASP A 49 7.09 -1.19 -0.24
CA ASP A 49 6.46 -0.96 -1.55
C ASP A 49 6.47 0.52 -2.00
N GLU A 50 6.76 1.45 -1.09
CA GLU A 50 6.81 2.87 -1.46
C GLU A 50 7.91 3.16 -2.49
N SER A 51 8.96 2.34 -2.53
CA SER A 51 10.02 2.47 -3.56
C SER A 51 9.48 2.23 -4.97
N VAL A 52 8.70 1.16 -5.17
CA VAL A 52 8.15 0.87 -6.51
C VAL A 52 7.11 1.92 -6.91
N TYR A 53 6.31 2.39 -5.97
CA TYR A 53 5.34 3.46 -6.26
C TYR A 53 6.01 4.79 -6.58
N ALA A 54 7.09 5.14 -5.86
CA ALA A 54 7.87 6.35 -6.16
C ALA A 54 8.58 6.26 -7.50
N SER A 55 9.13 5.09 -7.85
CA SER A 55 9.79 4.86 -9.14
C SER A 55 8.82 4.99 -10.31
N TYR A 56 7.64 4.37 -10.21
CA TYR A 56 6.61 4.48 -11.24
C TYR A 56 6.09 5.92 -11.36
N LEU A 57 5.87 6.61 -10.23
CA LEU A 57 5.46 8.01 -10.22
C LEU A 57 6.53 8.91 -10.85
N ASN A 58 7.82 8.68 -10.53
CA ASN A 58 8.92 9.44 -11.10
C ASN A 58 8.97 9.29 -12.63
N ALA A 59 8.84 8.08 -13.14
CA ALA A 59 8.78 7.83 -14.59
C ALA A 59 7.61 8.57 -15.25
N LEU A 60 6.43 8.59 -14.63
CA LEU A 60 5.29 9.36 -15.12
C LEU A 60 5.56 10.87 -15.07
N ILE A 61 6.22 11.39 -14.05
CA ILE A 61 6.62 12.81 -13.95
C ILE A 61 7.61 13.16 -15.06
N ASP A 62 8.54 12.28 -15.39
CA ASP A 62 9.49 12.45 -16.49
C ASP A 62 8.87 12.32 -17.89
N GLY A 63 7.57 12.01 -18.00
CA GLY A 63 6.84 11.94 -19.27
C GLY A 63 6.77 10.57 -19.90
N ARG A 64 7.27 9.54 -19.25
CA ARG A 64 7.20 8.17 -19.76
C ARG A 64 5.77 7.66 -19.84
N PRO A 65 5.46 6.74 -20.75
CA PRO A 65 4.11 6.22 -20.96
C PRO A 65 3.58 5.50 -19.71
N ARG A 66 2.27 5.30 -19.64
CA ARG A 66 1.60 4.59 -18.54
C ARG A 66 2.10 3.14 -18.37
N ARG A 67 2.39 2.46 -19.47
CA ARG A 67 3.00 1.12 -19.48
C ARG A 67 4.51 1.28 -19.64
N ASN A 68 5.19 1.55 -18.53
CA ASN A 68 6.64 1.64 -18.45
C ASN A 68 7.17 0.77 -17.32
N ASN A 69 8.43 0.39 -17.40
CA ASN A 69 9.16 -0.20 -16.29
C ASN A 69 10.31 0.73 -15.89
N PRO A 70 10.22 1.40 -14.74
CA PRO A 70 11.26 2.34 -14.31
C PRO A 70 12.58 1.65 -13.97
N TYR A 71 12.58 0.36 -13.67
CA TYR A 71 13.80 -0.40 -13.31
C TYR A 71 14.53 -0.97 -14.52
N SER A 72 13.80 -1.41 -15.56
CA SER A 72 14.42 -1.92 -16.79
C SER A 72 14.68 -0.83 -17.83
N GLY A 73 14.07 0.35 -17.68
CA GLY A 73 14.12 1.42 -18.66
C GLY A 73 13.24 1.20 -19.90
N ARG A 74 12.50 0.11 -19.96
CA ARG A 74 11.65 -0.24 -21.11
C ARG A 74 10.33 0.50 -21.05
N ASP A 75 9.92 1.02 -22.18
CA ASP A 75 8.67 1.75 -22.36
C ASP A 75 7.79 1.05 -23.40
N ASP A 76 6.48 1.24 -23.25
CA ASP A 76 5.52 0.88 -24.28
C ASP A 76 5.75 1.69 -25.55
N SER A 77 5.87 0.99 -26.67
CA SER A 77 5.99 1.61 -27.99
C SER A 77 5.23 0.80 -29.03
N PRO A 78 4.93 1.38 -30.21
CA PRO A 78 4.31 0.64 -31.29
C PRO A 78 5.12 -0.59 -31.74
N GLU A 79 6.45 -0.52 -31.67
CA GLU A 79 7.37 -1.59 -32.06
C GLU A 79 7.47 -2.66 -30.96
N HIS A 80 7.31 -2.26 -29.72
CA HIS A 80 7.41 -3.13 -28.54
C HIS A 80 6.26 -2.84 -27.58
N PRO A 81 5.03 -3.34 -27.88
CA PRO A 81 3.88 -3.10 -27.05
C PRO A 81 4.02 -3.81 -25.70
N ALA A 82 4.01 -3.04 -24.61
CA ALA A 82 4.08 -3.56 -23.26
C ALA A 82 2.73 -4.12 -22.80
N ALA A 83 2.74 -5.22 -22.07
CA ALA A 83 1.56 -5.75 -21.39
C ALA A 83 1.14 -4.83 -20.22
N GLU A 84 -0.09 -5.00 -19.73
CA GLU A 84 -0.55 -4.30 -18.53
C GLU A 84 0.07 -4.90 -17.27
N SER A 85 0.37 -4.03 -16.31
CA SER A 85 0.67 -4.38 -14.91
C SER A 85 -0.46 -3.92 -14.00
N TYR A 86 -0.50 -4.37 -12.75
CA TYR A 86 -1.47 -3.79 -11.78
C TYR A 86 -1.24 -2.31 -11.56
N LEU A 87 0.00 -1.81 -11.65
CA LEU A 87 0.28 -0.37 -11.55
C LEU A 87 -0.29 0.42 -12.72
N SER A 88 -0.18 -0.12 -13.94
CA SER A 88 -0.73 0.52 -15.12
C SER A 88 -2.25 0.42 -15.22
N VAL A 89 -2.87 -0.63 -14.67
CA VAL A 89 -4.34 -0.75 -14.56
C VAL A 89 -4.91 0.21 -13.51
N GLN A 90 -4.20 0.38 -12.39
CA GLN A 90 -4.56 1.29 -11.30
C GLN A 90 -3.98 2.70 -11.55
N PHE A 91 -4.14 3.20 -12.76
CA PHE A 91 -3.43 4.38 -13.28
C PHE A 91 -3.94 5.73 -12.73
N LEU A 92 -5.17 5.79 -12.21
CA LEU A 92 -5.80 7.09 -11.92
C LEU A 92 -5.04 7.90 -10.85
N PRO A 93 -4.69 7.36 -9.67
CA PRO A 93 -3.92 8.12 -8.69
C PRO A 93 -2.55 8.56 -9.21
N PRO A 94 -1.68 7.68 -9.75
CA PRO A 94 -0.35 8.10 -10.14
C PRO A 94 -0.36 9.10 -11.32
N VAL A 95 -1.31 8.99 -12.26
CA VAL A 95 -1.43 9.97 -13.36
C VAL A 95 -1.88 11.33 -12.82
N LEU A 96 -2.86 11.39 -11.92
CA LEU A 96 -3.28 12.65 -11.31
C LEU A 96 -2.16 13.30 -10.49
N ILE A 97 -1.44 12.50 -9.69
CA ILE A 97 -0.31 12.98 -8.89
C ILE A 97 0.82 13.47 -9.80
N ALA A 98 1.19 12.70 -10.84
CA ALA A 98 2.25 13.06 -11.79
C ALA A 98 1.89 14.34 -12.56
N THR A 99 0.66 14.45 -13.05
CA THR A 99 0.20 15.64 -13.75
C THR A 99 0.25 16.87 -12.85
N THR A 100 -0.23 16.74 -11.61
CA THR A 100 -0.15 17.83 -10.62
C THR A 100 1.30 18.17 -10.31
N ALA A 101 2.16 17.18 -10.07
CA ALA A 101 3.57 17.37 -9.78
C ALA A 101 4.31 18.11 -10.91
N ARG A 102 4.00 17.79 -12.18
CA ARG A 102 4.52 18.52 -13.34
C ARG A 102 4.06 19.97 -13.38
N LEU A 103 2.76 20.21 -13.15
CA LEU A 103 2.21 21.57 -13.18
C LEU A 103 2.82 22.48 -12.13
N VAL A 104 3.12 21.94 -10.92
CA VAL A 104 3.75 22.70 -9.83
C VAL A 104 5.25 22.47 -9.73
N THR A 105 5.86 21.78 -10.69
CA THR A 105 7.31 21.51 -10.80
C THR A 105 7.94 20.88 -9.55
N VAL A 106 7.26 19.90 -8.94
CA VAL A 106 7.77 19.17 -7.77
C VAL A 106 8.19 17.74 -8.12
N SER A 107 9.20 17.24 -7.41
CA SER A 107 9.69 15.86 -7.55
C SER A 107 8.72 14.84 -6.93
N SER A 108 8.87 13.56 -7.33
CA SER A 108 8.18 12.42 -6.72
C SER A 108 8.33 12.39 -5.18
N THR A 109 9.52 12.68 -4.67
CA THR A 109 9.83 12.78 -3.23
C THR A 109 8.96 13.83 -2.52
N LYS A 110 8.91 15.06 -3.05
CA LYS A 110 8.08 16.14 -2.49
C LYS A 110 6.59 15.81 -2.59
N ALA A 111 6.18 15.18 -3.69
CA ALA A 111 4.80 14.70 -3.86
C ALA A 111 4.43 13.69 -2.77
N PHE A 112 5.31 12.75 -2.42
CA PHE A 112 5.07 11.77 -1.37
C PHE A 112 4.97 12.40 0.02
N MET A 113 5.79 13.39 0.34
CA MET A 113 5.66 14.16 1.60
C MET A 113 4.31 14.87 1.67
N ALA A 114 3.90 15.55 0.60
CA ALA A 114 2.62 16.24 0.53
C ALA A 114 1.43 15.27 0.63
N LEU A 115 1.51 14.11 -0.06
CA LEU A 115 0.48 13.07 0.00
C LEU A 115 0.25 12.57 1.42
N THR A 116 1.30 12.41 2.25
CA THR A 116 1.13 11.98 3.65
C THR A 116 0.20 12.94 4.40
N VAL A 117 0.44 14.24 4.27
CA VAL A 117 -0.36 15.28 4.94
C VAL A 117 -1.79 15.31 4.37
N ILE A 118 -1.92 15.38 3.05
CA ILE A 118 -3.21 15.52 2.37
C ILE A 118 -4.10 14.29 2.62
N THR A 119 -3.54 13.08 2.47
CA THR A 119 -4.34 11.86 2.60
C THR A 119 -4.66 11.51 4.04
N ALA A 120 -3.79 11.80 5.01
CA ALA A 120 -4.09 11.66 6.43
C ALA A 120 -5.24 12.58 6.84
N PHE A 121 -5.16 13.85 6.46
CA PHE A 121 -6.19 14.84 6.77
C PHE A 121 -7.53 14.48 6.10
N ALA A 122 -7.51 14.14 4.80
CA ALA A 122 -8.70 13.76 4.07
C ALA A 122 -9.35 12.47 4.61
N SER A 123 -8.55 11.46 4.96
CA SER A 123 -9.03 10.22 5.57
C SER A 123 -9.72 10.47 6.91
N ALA A 124 -9.11 11.29 7.76
CA ALA A 124 -9.69 11.66 9.04
C ALA A 124 -11.01 12.43 8.90
N LEU A 125 -11.10 13.37 7.95
CA LEU A 125 -12.35 14.06 7.65
C LEU A 125 -13.43 13.13 7.08
N ALA A 126 -13.04 12.16 6.25
CA ALA A 126 -13.97 11.16 5.70
C ALA A 126 -14.54 10.25 6.80
N VAL A 127 -13.69 9.74 7.71
CA VAL A 127 -14.15 8.98 8.90
C VAL A 127 -15.04 9.85 9.79
N PHE A 128 -14.64 11.11 10.03
CA PHE A 128 -15.44 12.04 10.83
C PHE A 128 -16.84 12.24 10.24
N TRP A 129 -16.93 12.54 8.94
CA TRP A 129 -18.20 12.73 8.28
C TRP A 129 -19.08 11.48 8.34
N LEU A 130 -18.50 10.31 8.10
CA LEU A 130 -19.19 9.02 8.19
C LEU A 130 -19.75 8.80 9.59
N LEU A 131 -18.90 8.90 10.63
CA LEU A 131 -19.31 8.69 12.02
C LEU A 131 -20.28 9.76 12.53
N ALA A 132 -20.11 11.03 12.15
CA ALA A 132 -21.06 12.10 12.51
C ALA A 132 -22.43 11.86 11.87
N SER A 133 -22.46 11.32 10.65
CA SER A 133 -23.70 10.96 9.96
C SER A 133 -24.45 9.81 10.65
N ILE A 134 -23.71 8.86 11.25
CA ILE A 134 -24.27 7.68 11.94
C ILE A 134 -24.64 8.00 13.39
N LEU A 135 -23.73 8.59 14.14
CA LEU A 135 -23.87 8.80 15.59
C LEU A 135 -24.69 10.04 15.94
N LYS A 136 -24.84 10.99 15.00
CA LYS A 136 -25.47 12.29 15.20
C LYS A 136 -24.82 13.10 16.35
N ASP A 137 -23.54 12.85 16.62
CA ASP A 137 -22.75 13.52 17.64
C ASP A 137 -21.32 13.77 17.12
N SER A 138 -20.98 15.06 16.95
CA SER A 138 -19.68 15.47 16.39
C SER A 138 -18.50 15.22 17.34
N ARG A 139 -18.72 15.16 18.66
CA ARG A 139 -17.65 14.88 19.63
C ARG A 139 -17.31 13.40 19.62
N LEU A 140 -18.32 12.55 19.68
CA LEU A 140 -18.14 11.10 19.55
C LEU A 140 -17.53 10.72 18.21
N ALA A 141 -17.95 11.38 17.13
CA ALA A 141 -17.36 11.17 15.81
C ALA A 141 -15.86 11.52 15.78
N ALA A 142 -15.44 12.63 16.40
CA ALA A 142 -14.04 13.02 16.46
C ALA A 142 -13.18 12.02 17.26
N ILE A 143 -13.69 11.52 18.39
CA ILE A 143 -13.02 10.48 19.16
C ILE A 143 -12.94 9.18 18.36
N GLY A 144 -14.01 8.84 17.64
CA GLY A 144 -14.01 7.69 16.74
C GLY A 144 -12.97 7.79 15.62
N VAL A 145 -12.72 8.98 15.09
CA VAL A 145 -11.62 9.20 14.12
C VAL A 145 -10.27 8.76 14.72
N LEU A 146 -9.97 9.24 15.94
CA LEU A 146 -8.71 8.89 16.59
C LEU A 146 -8.63 7.39 16.88
N ALA A 147 -9.71 6.80 17.45
CA ALA A 147 -9.76 5.37 17.76
C ALA A 147 -9.60 4.50 16.51
N VAL A 148 -10.32 4.83 15.43
CA VAL A 148 -10.30 4.03 14.19
C VAL A 148 -8.98 4.19 13.43
N LEU A 149 -8.42 5.38 13.32
CA LEU A 149 -7.22 5.57 12.49
C LEU A 149 -5.91 5.37 13.23
N LEU A 150 -5.85 5.61 14.55
CA LEU A 150 -4.61 5.56 15.32
C LEU A 150 -4.47 4.32 16.22
N ALA A 151 -5.57 3.60 16.51
CA ALA A 151 -5.54 2.44 17.40
C ALA A 151 -6.02 1.13 16.77
N SER A 152 -6.48 1.15 15.51
CA SER A 152 -7.08 -0.05 14.87
C SER A 152 -6.06 -1.08 14.40
N SER A 153 -4.81 -0.68 14.22
CA SER A 153 -3.77 -1.57 13.68
C SER A 153 -3.45 -2.73 14.60
N ALA A 154 -3.70 -2.59 15.92
CA ALA A 154 -3.30 -3.54 16.96
C ALA A 154 -1.82 -3.99 16.87
N ASN A 155 -0.99 -3.29 16.09
CA ASN A 155 0.40 -3.63 15.84
C ASN A 155 1.23 -3.69 17.13
N LEU A 156 0.97 -2.75 18.06
CA LEU A 156 1.67 -2.74 19.34
C LEU A 156 1.33 -3.98 20.17
N ILE A 157 0.07 -4.38 20.20
CA ILE A 157 -0.37 -5.59 20.90
C ILE A 157 0.26 -6.83 20.26
N ALA A 158 0.23 -6.90 18.92
CA ALA A 158 0.83 -8.01 18.18
C ALA A 158 2.34 -8.09 18.37
N GLU A 159 3.04 -6.95 18.40
CA GLU A 159 4.49 -6.90 18.63
C GLU A 159 4.87 -7.26 20.05
N TYR A 160 4.27 -6.59 21.06
CA TYR A 160 4.69 -6.75 22.46
C TYR A 160 4.17 -8.01 23.14
N LEU A 161 2.98 -8.51 22.77
CA LEU A 161 2.41 -9.71 23.38
C LEU A 161 2.75 -11.00 22.62
N PHE A 162 2.95 -10.92 21.31
CA PHE A 162 3.11 -12.11 20.46
C PHE A 162 4.39 -12.14 19.64
N GLY A 163 5.21 -11.09 19.67
CA GLY A 163 6.47 -11.02 18.91
C GLY A 163 6.28 -11.12 17.38
N LEU A 164 5.11 -10.74 16.87
CA LEU A 164 4.71 -11.02 15.47
C LEU A 164 5.33 -10.07 14.43
N GLY A 165 6.31 -9.24 14.77
CA GLY A 165 6.98 -8.35 13.83
C GLY A 165 6.03 -7.31 13.15
N ALA A 166 4.96 -6.92 13.84
CA ALA A 166 3.85 -6.17 13.29
C ALA A 166 4.19 -4.72 12.86
N ALA A 167 5.36 -4.21 13.24
CA ALA A 167 5.77 -2.84 12.98
C ALA A 167 6.01 -2.50 11.49
N ASN A 168 5.89 -3.46 10.59
CA ASN A 168 6.00 -3.21 9.14
C ASN A 168 4.74 -2.54 8.55
N ASN A 169 3.70 -2.35 9.33
CA ASN A 169 2.40 -1.87 8.87
C ASN A 169 1.94 -0.60 9.60
N TYR A 170 2.85 0.34 9.82
CA TYR A 170 2.53 1.63 10.41
C TYR A 170 1.48 2.39 9.60
N LEU A 171 0.36 2.73 10.25
CA LEU A 171 -0.78 3.40 9.65
C LEU A 171 -1.02 2.94 8.20
N PRO A 172 -1.39 1.66 7.99
CA PRO A 172 -1.39 1.03 6.66
C PRO A 172 -2.18 1.82 5.60
N PHE A 173 -3.26 2.52 6.01
CA PHE A 173 -4.07 3.35 5.12
C PHE A 173 -3.29 4.51 4.49
N LEU A 174 -2.10 4.86 5.02
CA LEU A 174 -1.24 5.94 4.53
C LEU A 174 -0.09 5.47 3.65
N ARG A 175 0.07 4.18 3.37
CA ARG A 175 1.09 3.72 2.43
C ARG A 175 0.95 4.48 1.10
N ARG A 176 1.95 5.24 0.74
CA ARG A 176 1.96 6.15 -0.42
C ARG A 176 2.27 5.39 -1.71
N TYR A 177 1.59 5.65 -2.80
CA TYR A 177 0.37 6.43 -2.95
C TYR A 177 -0.87 5.56 -2.82
N LEU A 178 -0.73 4.25 -2.84
CA LEU A 178 -1.78 3.25 -2.62
C LEU A 178 -1.54 2.49 -1.31
N PRO A 179 -2.53 2.39 -0.44
CA PRO A 179 -3.94 2.80 -0.59
C PRO A 179 -4.24 4.28 -0.27
N ALA A 180 -3.27 5.08 0.19
CA ALA A 180 -3.50 6.39 0.78
C ALA A 180 -4.42 7.31 -0.05
N ALA A 181 -4.23 7.38 -1.37
CA ALA A 181 -5.05 8.24 -2.23
C ALA A 181 -6.51 7.78 -2.36
N SER A 182 -6.78 6.48 -2.31
CA SER A 182 -8.12 5.90 -2.50
C SER A 182 -8.87 5.64 -1.18
N PHE A 183 -8.19 5.61 -0.04
CA PHE A 183 -8.80 5.32 1.26
C PHE A 183 -9.88 6.33 1.68
N PRO A 184 -9.67 7.66 1.61
CA PRO A 184 -10.73 8.62 1.92
C PRO A 184 -11.91 8.51 0.95
N ILE A 185 -11.67 8.19 -0.33
CA ILE A 185 -12.71 8.00 -1.35
C ILE A 185 -13.59 6.80 -1.00
N MET A 186 -12.99 5.69 -0.56
CA MET A 186 -13.69 4.50 -0.09
C MET A 186 -14.64 4.82 1.07
N LEU A 187 -14.18 5.60 2.05
CA LEU A 187 -15.00 5.98 3.20
C LEU A 187 -16.14 6.94 2.82
N ILE A 188 -15.89 7.88 1.91
CA ILE A 188 -16.93 8.77 1.37
C ILE A 188 -17.96 7.93 0.60
N TYR A 189 -17.53 6.96 -0.19
CA TYR A 189 -18.44 6.02 -0.85
C TYR A 189 -19.36 5.31 0.15
N CYS A 190 -18.81 4.79 1.25
CA CYS A 190 -19.62 4.18 2.32
C CYS A 190 -20.66 5.14 2.89
N GLY A 191 -20.28 6.38 3.15
CA GLY A 191 -21.19 7.41 3.66
C GLY A 191 -22.28 7.78 2.66
N LEU A 192 -21.96 7.89 1.38
CA LEU A 192 -22.94 8.17 0.32
C LEU A 192 -23.96 7.04 0.16
N LEU A 193 -23.55 5.77 0.25
CA LEU A 193 -24.49 4.66 0.22
C LEU A 193 -25.43 4.69 1.42
N LEU A 194 -24.92 4.97 2.62
CA LEU A 194 -25.77 5.13 3.79
C LEU A 194 -26.74 6.30 3.61
N GLN A 195 -26.27 7.43 3.09
CA GLN A 195 -27.12 8.59 2.79
C GLN A 195 -28.16 8.27 1.73
N MET A 196 -27.81 7.54 0.68
CA MET A 196 -28.73 7.04 -0.35
C MET A 196 -29.90 6.25 0.27
N LEU A 197 -29.60 5.36 1.20
CA LEU A 197 -30.59 4.50 1.86
C LEU A 197 -31.45 5.26 2.87
N THR A 198 -30.86 6.20 3.63
CA THR A 198 -31.53 6.93 4.72
C THR A 198 -32.24 8.21 4.28
N ALA A 199 -31.95 8.73 3.09
CA ALA A 199 -32.53 10.00 2.61
C ALA A 199 -34.04 9.90 2.42
N THR A 200 -34.78 10.86 2.98
CA THR A 200 -36.23 11.02 2.78
C THR A 200 -36.55 11.75 1.46
N SER A 201 -35.69 12.65 1.04
CA SER A 201 -35.80 13.37 -0.22
C SER A 201 -35.30 12.53 -1.40
N LYS A 202 -36.14 12.38 -2.44
CA LYS A 202 -35.74 11.71 -3.69
C LYS A 202 -34.51 12.37 -4.33
N ARG A 203 -34.42 13.72 -4.29
CA ARG A 203 -33.30 14.47 -4.85
C ARG A 203 -31.98 14.10 -4.16
N VAL A 204 -31.98 14.03 -2.83
CA VAL A 204 -30.79 13.65 -2.06
C VAL A 204 -30.42 12.20 -2.33
N ALA A 205 -31.38 11.28 -2.36
CA ALA A 205 -31.10 9.87 -2.68
C ALA A 205 -30.51 9.69 -4.08
N SER A 206 -31.08 10.38 -5.10
CA SER A 206 -30.55 10.33 -6.48
C SER A 206 -29.17 10.96 -6.59
N ALA A 207 -28.93 12.10 -5.95
CA ALA A 207 -27.59 12.70 -5.92
C ALA A 207 -26.56 11.77 -5.25
N SER A 208 -26.94 11.12 -4.15
CA SER A 208 -26.06 10.19 -3.43
C SER A 208 -25.71 8.96 -4.27
N VAL A 209 -26.67 8.35 -4.99
CA VAL A 209 -26.39 7.17 -5.82
C VAL A 209 -25.49 7.51 -7.02
N VAL A 210 -25.72 8.66 -7.67
CA VAL A 210 -24.86 9.12 -8.77
C VAL A 210 -23.45 9.41 -8.27
N SER A 211 -23.32 10.15 -7.17
CA SER A 211 -22.00 10.42 -6.57
C SER A 211 -21.28 9.13 -6.14
N ALA A 212 -22.00 8.18 -5.52
CA ALA A 212 -21.44 6.88 -5.18
C ALA A 212 -20.99 6.11 -6.42
N GLY A 213 -21.77 6.13 -7.50
CA GLY A 213 -21.41 5.51 -8.78
C GLY A 213 -20.13 6.09 -9.40
N VAL A 214 -20.02 7.43 -9.38
CA VAL A 214 -18.79 8.12 -9.85
C VAL A 214 -17.59 7.76 -8.98
N LEU A 215 -17.73 7.78 -7.64
CA LEU A 215 -16.64 7.39 -6.74
C LEU A 215 -16.26 5.91 -6.88
N PHE A 216 -17.23 5.04 -7.17
CA PHE A 216 -16.93 3.64 -7.48
C PHE A 216 -16.05 3.53 -8.72
N ALA A 217 -16.35 4.27 -9.80
CA ALA A 217 -15.51 4.31 -11.00
C ALA A 217 -14.09 4.80 -10.68
N VAL A 218 -13.96 5.84 -9.84
CA VAL A 218 -12.65 6.30 -9.35
C VAL A 218 -11.91 5.18 -8.58
N LEU A 219 -12.60 4.45 -7.70
CA LEU A 219 -12.00 3.35 -6.94
C LEU A 219 -11.52 2.21 -7.84
N VAL A 220 -12.29 1.85 -8.88
CA VAL A 220 -11.96 0.77 -9.84
C VAL A 220 -10.59 1.00 -10.49
N PHE A 221 -10.30 2.23 -10.92
CA PHE A 221 -9.02 2.58 -11.54
C PHE A 221 -7.97 3.09 -10.55
N SER A 222 -8.28 3.07 -9.24
CA SER A 222 -7.35 3.52 -8.20
C SER A 222 -6.70 2.36 -7.46
N TYR A 223 -7.48 1.45 -6.87
CA TYR A 223 -6.92 0.39 -6.03
C TYR A 223 -7.83 -0.84 -5.98
N PHE A 224 -7.29 -1.99 -6.39
CA PHE A 224 -8.02 -3.26 -6.48
C PHE A 224 -8.78 -3.60 -5.19
N TYR A 225 -8.12 -3.53 -4.06
CA TYR A 225 -8.71 -3.94 -2.78
C TYR A 225 -9.86 -3.01 -2.34
N HIS A 226 -9.83 -1.73 -2.70
CA HIS A 226 -10.89 -0.79 -2.31
C HIS A 226 -12.16 -0.92 -3.14
N TRP A 227 -12.07 -1.18 -4.45
CA TRP A 227 -13.29 -1.35 -5.23
C TRP A 227 -13.94 -2.72 -4.98
N THR A 228 -13.15 -3.79 -4.76
CA THR A 228 -13.68 -5.09 -4.38
C THR A 228 -14.36 -5.03 -3.01
N PHE A 229 -13.76 -4.33 -2.05
CA PHE A 229 -14.42 -4.01 -0.78
C PHE A 229 -15.72 -3.23 -1.01
N ALA A 230 -15.74 -2.20 -1.85
CA ALA A 230 -16.92 -1.39 -2.11
C ALA A 230 -18.09 -2.25 -2.64
N VAL A 231 -17.82 -3.24 -3.51
CA VAL A 231 -18.83 -4.21 -3.97
C VAL A 231 -19.33 -5.04 -2.81
N VAL A 232 -18.44 -5.70 -2.07
CA VAL A 232 -18.81 -6.62 -0.97
C VAL A 232 -19.57 -5.87 0.12
N TRP A 233 -19.08 -4.68 0.51
CA TRP A 233 -19.75 -3.85 1.52
C TRP A 233 -21.15 -3.39 1.06
N THR A 234 -21.29 -3.03 -0.23
CA THR A 234 -22.61 -2.70 -0.80
C THR A 234 -23.57 -3.88 -0.71
N VAL A 235 -23.10 -5.10 -1.03
CA VAL A 235 -23.93 -6.31 -0.91
C VAL A 235 -24.32 -6.56 0.54
N CYS A 236 -23.40 -6.45 1.50
CA CYS A 236 -23.69 -6.63 2.94
C CYS A 236 -24.71 -5.59 3.43
N LEU A 237 -24.45 -4.30 3.14
CA LEU A 237 -25.33 -3.22 3.58
C LEU A 237 -26.73 -3.33 2.97
N ALA A 238 -26.82 -3.55 1.65
CA ALA A 238 -28.07 -3.68 0.94
C ALA A 238 -28.83 -4.94 1.35
N GLY A 239 -28.15 -6.07 1.50
CA GLY A 239 -28.74 -7.34 1.93
C GLY A 239 -29.39 -7.22 3.31
N ILE A 240 -28.65 -6.69 4.30
CA ILE A 240 -29.19 -6.48 5.66
C ILE A 240 -30.34 -5.46 5.62
N TRP A 241 -30.20 -4.35 4.87
CA TRP A 241 -31.24 -3.35 4.75
C TRP A 241 -32.54 -3.90 4.18
N LEU A 242 -32.46 -4.65 3.07
CA LEU A 242 -33.61 -5.28 2.43
C LEU A 242 -34.26 -6.38 3.28
N ALA A 243 -33.49 -7.10 4.07
CA ALA A 243 -33.99 -8.10 4.99
C ALA A 243 -34.83 -7.47 6.14
N VAL A 244 -34.30 -6.36 6.71
CA VAL A 244 -34.90 -5.76 7.91
C VAL A 244 -35.98 -4.70 7.58
N ARG A 245 -35.81 -3.95 6.48
CA ARG A 245 -36.72 -2.86 6.06
C ARG A 245 -37.54 -3.23 4.83
N GLN A 246 -38.38 -4.22 4.95
CA GLN A 246 -39.13 -4.79 3.82
C GLN A 246 -40.03 -3.77 3.06
N HIS A 247 -40.55 -2.78 3.77
CA HIS A 247 -41.39 -1.73 3.18
C HIS A 247 -40.66 -0.80 2.22
N GLU A 248 -39.32 -0.74 2.27
CA GLU A 248 -38.49 0.11 1.39
C GLU A 248 -37.95 -0.64 0.16
N ARG A 249 -38.25 -1.94 0.01
CA ARG A 249 -37.61 -2.83 -0.99
C ARG A 249 -37.66 -2.28 -2.42
N LYS A 250 -38.81 -1.79 -2.88
CA LYS A 250 -38.96 -1.26 -4.26
C LYS A 250 -38.07 -0.06 -4.52
N ARG A 251 -38.05 0.90 -3.55
CA ARG A 251 -37.20 2.10 -3.64
C ARG A 251 -35.72 1.73 -3.66
N VAL A 252 -35.33 0.89 -2.71
CA VAL A 252 -33.92 0.48 -2.55
C VAL A 252 -33.46 -0.33 -3.75
N ALA A 253 -34.28 -1.26 -4.28
CA ALA A 253 -33.94 -2.03 -5.47
C ALA A 253 -33.70 -1.12 -6.70
N LEU A 254 -34.51 -0.07 -6.90
CA LEU A 254 -34.30 0.88 -7.98
C LEU A 254 -32.98 1.63 -7.83
N LEU A 255 -32.64 2.12 -6.63
CA LEU A 255 -31.38 2.82 -6.37
C LEU A 255 -30.16 1.89 -6.58
N LEU A 256 -30.29 0.64 -6.14
CA LEU A 256 -29.25 -0.39 -6.34
C LEU A 256 -29.09 -0.74 -7.82
N LEU A 257 -30.17 -0.77 -8.60
CA LEU A 257 -30.11 -0.99 -10.05
C LEU A 257 -29.34 0.15 -10.76
N ILE A 258 -29.62 1.40 -10.39
CA ILE A 258 -28.86 2.56 -10.90
C ILE A 258 -27.38 2.43 -10.54
N LEU A 259 -27.06 2.11 -9.27
CA LEU A 259 -25.69 1.92 -8.83
C LEU A 259 -25.00 0.77 -9.59
N ALA A 260 -25.70 -0.35 -9.80
CA ALA A 260 -25.19 -1.48 -10.58
C ALA A 260 -24.86 -1.08 -12.02
N GLY A 261 -25.65 -0.20 -12.63
CA GLY A 261 -25.35 0.39 -13.94
C GLY A 261 -23.99 1.11 -13.96
N PHE A 262 -23.70 1.94 -12.94
CA PHE A 262 -22.37 2.57 -12.80
C PHE A 262 -21.26 1.55 -12.56
N MET A 263 -21.51 0.52 -11.73
CA MET A 263 -20.53 -0.53 -11.45
C MET A 263 -20.17 -1.32 -12.71
N ILE A 264 -21.16 -1.65 -13.54
CA ILE A 264 -20.95 -2.33 -14.82
C ILE A 264 -20.21 -1.42 -15.79
N ALA A 265 -20.62 -0.16 -15.90
CA ALA A 265 -19.98 0.80 -16.80
C ALA A 265 -18.49 1.04 -16.44
N ALA A 266 -18.14 1.06 -15.16
CA ALA A 266 -16.75 1.16 -14.72
C ALA A 266 -15.99 -0.18 -14.81
N GLY A 267 -16.67 -1.28 -14.50
CA GLY A 267 -16.09 -2.62 -14.52
C GLY A 267 -15.73 -3.12 -15.91
N ALA A 268 -16.57 -2.84 -16.92
CA ALA A 268 -16.34 -3.34 -18.28
C ALA A 268 -14.96 -2.91 -18.85
N PRO A 269 -14.57 -1.62 -18.89
CA PRO A 269 -13.24 -1.22 -19.34
C PRO A 269 -12.12 -1.73 -18.42
N TYR A 270 -12.36 -1.84 -17.11
CA TYR A 270 -11.40 -2.41 -16.18
C TYR A 270 -11.09 -3.87 -16.52
N PHE A 271 -12.10 -4.71 -16.79
CA PHE A 271 -11.90 -6.10 -17.18
C PHE A 271 -11.20 -6.24 -18.52
N VAL A 272 -11.39 -5.31 -19.46
CA VAL A 272 -10.60 -5.24 -20.69
C VAL A 272 -9.12 -5.00 -20.38
N LEU A 273 -8.79 -4.11 -19.43
CA LEU A 273 -7.40 -3.89 -19.02
C LEU A 273 -6.82 -5.13 -18.31
N ILE A 274 -7.58 -5.74 -17.40
CA ILE A 274 -7.16 -6.97 -16.69
C ILE A 274 -6.91 -8.14 -17.66
N SER A 275 -7.67 -8.26 -18.74
CA SER A 275 -7.44 -9.31 -19.74
C SER A 275 -6.14 -9.14 -20.53
N ARG A 276 -5.49 -7.96 -20.43
CA ARG A 276 -4.22 -7.64 -21.08
C ARG A 276 -3.02 -7.66 -20.09
N LEU A 277 -3.23 -8.17 -18.87
CA LEU A 277 -2.14 -8.35 -17.92
C LEU A 277 -1.07 -9.31 -18.48
N GLY A 278 0.19 -8.97 -18.22
CA GLY A 278 1.29 -9.84 -18.59
C GLY A 278 1.25 -11.18 -17.85
N ALA A 279 1.76 -12.22 -18.48
CA ALA A 279 1.70 -13.60 -17.98
C ALA A 279 2.33 -13.75 -16.58
N THR A 280 3.40 -13.00 -16.28
CA THR A 280 4.11 -13.02 -15.00
C THR A 280 3.44 -12.20 -13.89
N THR A 281 2.45 -11.36 -14.24
CA THR A 281 1.83 -10.43 -13.28
C THR A 281 1.14 -11.16 -12.11
N GLY A 282 0.51 -12.30 -12.38
CA GLY A 282 -0.14 -13.10 -11.33
C GLY A 282 0.86 -13.59 -10.28
N GLU A 283 2.01 -14.09 -10.70
CA GLU A 283 3.07 -14.58 -9.84
C GLU A 283 3.76 -13.41 -9.10
N ALA A 284 4.05 -12.33 -9.81
CA ALA A 284 4.64 -11.13 -9.23
C ALA A 284 3.79 -10.51 -8.10
N HIS A 285 2.48 -10.71 -8.13
CA HIS A 285 1.54 -10.23 -7.11
C HIS A 285 0.96 -11.32 -6.22
N PHE A 286 1.59 -12.50 -6.17
CA PHE A 286 1.20 -13.62 -5.31
C PHE A 286 -0.27 -14.06 -5.49
N MET A 287 -0.79 -14.00 -6.71
CA MET A 287 -2.12 -14.47 -7.02
C MET A 287 -2.16 -16.00 -6.98
N ALA A 288 -3.04 -16.54 -6.14
CA ALA A 288 -3.23 -17.98 -6.03
C ALA A 288 -4.58 -18.40 -6.63
N ALA A 289 -4.58 -19.49 -7.41
CA ALA A 289 -5.82 -20.17 -7.78
C ALA A 289 -6.27 -21.04 -6.60
N SER A 290 -7.45 -20.75 -6.04
CA SER A 290 -7.97 -21.46 -4.88
C SER A 290 -9.46 -21.25 -4.73
N HIS A 291 -10.18 -22.31 -4.33
CA HIS A 291 -11.55 -22.26 -3.82
C HIS A 291 -11.61 -22.57 -2.32
N LYS A 292 -10.46 -22.63 -1.64
CA LYS A 292 -10.41 -22.90 -0.19
C LYS A 292 -10.95 -21.70 0.59
N PRO A 293 -11.76 -21.92 1.63
CA PRO A 293 -12.18 -20.87 2.54
C PRO A 293 -10.99 -20.34 3.34
N ASP A 294 -11.00 -19.05 3.62
CA ASP A 294 -10.04 -18.37 4.50
C ASP A 294 -10.81 -17.84 5.72
N LEU A 295 -10.79 -18.62 6.79
CA LEU A 295 -11.56 -18.37 8.00
C LEU A 295 -10.63 -18.14 9.20
N PHE A 296 -11.20 -17.63 10.29
CA PHE A 296 -10.51 -17.42 11.58
C PHE A 296 -9.48 -16.28 11.61
N ARG A 297 -9.59 -15.30 10.71
CA ARG A 297 -8.81 -14.07 10.84
C ARG A 297 -9.32 -13.23 12.02
N LEU A 298 -8.43 -12.45 12.65
CA LEU A 298 -8.81 -11.63 13.81
C LEU A 298 -9.98 -10.70 13.52
N THR A 299 -10.03 -10.10 12.35
CA THR A 299 -11.13 -9.22 11.93
C THR A 299 -12.47 -9.96 11.81
N GLU A 300 -12.47 -11.23 11.41
CA GLU A 300 -13.64 -12.08 11.38
C GLU A 300 -14.11 -12.45 12.80
N LEU A 301 -13.17 -12.84 13.69
CA LEU A 301 -13.49 -13.16 15.09
C LEU A 301 -14.13 -11.96 15.81
N PHE A 302 -13.55 -10.77 15.64
CA PHE A 302 -14.15 -9.55 16.16
C PHE A 302 -15.50 -9.25 15.50
N GLY A 303 -15.66 -9.54 14.22
CA GLY A 303 -16.94 -9.44 13.51
C GLY A 303 -18.03 -10.30 14.15
N VAL A 304 -17.72 -11.57 14.48
CA VAL A 304 -18.64 -12.47 15.19
C VAL A 304 -19.03 -11.89 16.55
N LEU A 305 -18.07 -11.41 17.33
CA LEU A 305 -18.33 -10.82 18.64
C LEU A 305 -19.25 -9.60 18.54
N ILE A 306 -19.04 -8.74 17.55
CA ILE A 306 -19.88 -7.55 17.31
C ILE A 306 -21.28 -7.97 16.90
N VAL A 307 -21.43 -8.95 16.00
CA VAL A 307 -22.75 -9.48 15.59
C VAL A 307 -23.49 -10.08 16.79
N ALA A 308 -22.80 -10.87 17.61
CA ALA A 308 -23.39 -11.46 18.84
C ALA A 308 -23.82 -10.36 19.83
N LEU A 309 -23.00 -9.34 20.05
CA LEU A 309 -23.32 -8.20 20.92
C LEU A 309 -24.57 -7.45 20.43
N ILE A 310 -24.62 -7.11 19.14
CA ILE A 310 -25.77 -6.42 18.53
C ILE A 310 -27.02 -7.32 18.61
N GLY A 311 -26.90 -8.62 18.31
CA GLY A 311 -27.98 -9.58 18.45
C GLY A 311 -28.54 -9.65 19.89
N PHE A 312 -27.66 -9.68 20.89
CA PHE A 312 -28.02 -9.59 22.30
C PHE A 312 -28.76 -8.28 22.63
N MET A 313 -28.28 -7.13 22.15
CA MET A 313 -28.92 -5.84 22.38
C MET A 313 -30.30 -5.75 21.72
N VAL A 314 -30.46 -6.32 20.53
CA VAL A 314 -31.76 -6.42 19.83
C VAL A 314 -32.73 -7.32 20.62
N SER A 315 -32.27 -8.50 21.05
CA SER A 315 -33.12 -9.44 21.82
C SER A 315 -33.57 -8.86 23.16
N ARG A 316 -32.79 -7.98 23.77
CA ARG A 316 -33.15 -7.24 25.00
C ARG A 316 -33.96 -5.97 24.73
N GLY A 317 -34.32 -5.68 23.47
CA GLY A 317 -35.09 -4.48 23.11
C GLY A 317 -34.33 -3.15 23.32
N ARG A 318 -33.00 -3.20 23.49
CA ARG A 318 -32.15 -2.00 23.71
C ARG A 318 -31.93 -1.19 22.45
N VAL A 319 -31.88 -1.86 21.30
CA VAL A 319 -31.76 -1.24 19.97
C VAL A 319 -32.72 -1.96 19.01
N LYS A 320 -33.13 -1.27 17.94
CA LYS A 320 -34.00 -1.88 16.92
C LYS A 320 -33.12 -2.35 15.75
N ALA A 321 -33.30 -3.56 15.29
CA ALA A 321 -32.58 -4.11 14.14
C ALA A 321 -32.72 -3.22 12.87
N SER A 322 -33.88 -2.50 12.76
CA SER A 322 -34.14 -1.60 11.62
C SER A 322 -33.49 -0.22 11.73
N GLU A 323 -32.75 0.08 12.79
CA GLU A 323 -32.03 1.36 12.91
C GLU A 323 -30.85 1.40 11.93
N PRO A 324 -30.68 2.50 11.15
CA PRO A 324 -29.56 2.62 10.21
C PRO A 324 -28.19 2.41 10.85
N THR A 325 -28.00 2.85 12.10
CA THR A 325 -26.77 2.67 12.88
C THR A 325 -26.49 1.18 13.12
N VAL A 326 -27.51 0.39 13.46
CA VAL A 326 -27.40 -1.05 13.70
C VAL A 326 -27.08 -1.78 12.38
N ILE A 327 -27.79 -1.45 11.30
CA ILE A 327 -27.57 -2.04 9.97
C ILE A 327 -26.15 -1.75 9.50
N PHE A 328 -25.67 -0.51 9.64
CA PHE A 328 -24.30 -0.12 9.31
C PHE A 328 -23.27 -0.93 10.10
N THR A 329 -23.45 -1.06 11.41
CA THR A 329 -22.54 -1.81 12.29
C THR A 329 -22.46 -3.27 11.88
N LEU A 330 -23.60 -3.91 11.62
CA LEU A 330 -23.67 -5.28 11.15
C LEU A 330 -23.02 -5.45 9.77
N ALA A 331 -23.26 -4.52 8.84
CA ALA A 331 -22.64 -4.55 7.51
C ALA A 331 -21.11 -4.49 7.62
N CYS A 332 -20.56 -3.57 8.43
CA CYS A 332 -19.12 -3.50 8.67
C CYS A 332 -18.56 -4.76 9.33
N ALA A 333 -19.29 -5.37 10.28
CA ALA A 333 -18.85 -6.58 10.99
C ALA A 333 -18.86 -7.83 10.10
N VAL A 334 -19.80 -7.93 9.14
CA VAL A 334 -19.95 -9.10 8.25
C VAL A 334 -19.07 -9.00 6.99
N THR A 335 -18.74 -7.79 6.56
CA THR A 335 -17.96 -7.56 5.33
C THR A 335 -16.65 -8.36 5.27
N PRO A 336 -15.82 -8.46 6.34
CA PRO A 336 -14.58 -9.24 6.29
C PRO A 336 -14.81 -10.70 5.88
N PHE A 337 -15.87 -11.35 6.36
CA PHE A 337 -16.16 -12.75 5.99
C PHE A 337 -16.35 -12.96 4.49
N LEU A 338 -17.10 -12.07 3.83
CA LEU A 338 -17.32 -12.19 2.40
C LEU A 338 -16.06 -11.80 1.61
N LEU A 339 -15.33 -10.83 2.13
CA LEU A 339 -14.14 -10.29 1.45
C LEU A 339 -12.98 -11.30 1.44
N PHE A 340 -12.72 -11.96 2.58
CA PHE A 340 -11.68 -12.99 2.66
C PHE A 340 -12.06 -14.30 1.98
N ASN A 341 -13.35 -14.51 1.70
CA ASN A 341 -13.87 -15.74 1.11
C ASN A 341 -14.36 -15.56 -0.34
N GLN A 342 -14.11 -14.42 -0.97
CA GLN A 342 -14.49 -14.16 -2.36
C GLN A 342 -13.88 -15.17 -3.35
N GLN A 343 -12.70 -15.75 -3.03
CA GLN A 343 -12.05 -16.77 -3.85
C GLN A 343 -12.87 -18.05 -3.96
N ILE A 344 -13.76 -18.38 -3.02
CA ILE A 344 -14.67 -19.53 -3.14
C ILE A 344 -15.50 -19.41 -4.42
N LEU A 345 -15.91 -18.19 -4.79
CA LEU A 345 -16.70 -17.91 -5.98
C LEU A 345 -15.82 -17.61 -7.21
N THR A 346 -14.76 -16.82 -7.03
CA THR A 346 -13.93 -16.31 -8.13
C THR A 346 -12.82 -17.28 -8.55
N GLY A 347 -12.48 -18.26 -7.71
CA GLY A 347 -11.36 -19.18 -7.93
C GLY A 347 -9.99 -18.52 -7.82
N LYS A 348 -9.91 -17.25 -7.42
CA LYS A 348 -8.66 -16.48 -7.34
C LYS A 348 -8.53 -15.72 -6.03
N SER A 349 -7.41 -15.88 -5.35
CA SER A 349 -7.04 -15.11 -4.17
C SER A 349 -5.84 -14.22 -4.48
N LEU A 350 -5.97 -12.93 -4.18
CA LEU A 350 -4.90 -11.96 -4.33
C LEU A 350 -4.57 -11.41 -2.95
N GLN A 351 -3.45 -11.82 -2.37
CA GLN A 351 -2.88 -11.35 -1.11
C GLN A 351 -3.93 -11.01 -0.03
N PRO A 352 -4.57 -12.00 0.63
CA PRO A 352 -5.63 -11.76 1.64
C PRO A 352 -5.20 -10.79 2.74
N PHE A 353 -3.89 -10.76 3.07
CA PHE A 353 -3.29 -9.84 4.01
C PHE A 353 -3.60 -8.35 3.71
N HIS A 354 -3.66 -7.96 2.43
CA HIS A 354 -4.00 -6.59 2.06
C HIS A 354 -5.45 -6.22 2.44
N TYR A 355 -6.38 -7.16 2.32
CA TYR A 355 -7.74 -6.96 2.82
C TYR A 355 -7.77 -6.80 4.33
N GLU A 356 -6.96 -7.59 5.06
CA GLU A 356 -6.90 -7.53 6.52
C GLU A 356 -6.35 -6.19 7.00
N VAL A 357 -5.18 -5.80 6.49
CA VAL A 357 -4.42 -4.66 6.98
C VAL A 357 -4.99 -3.32 6.49
N PHE A 358 -5.37 -3.21 5.22
CA PHE A 358 -5.77 -1.93 4.65
C PHE A 358 -7.28 -1.65 4.75
N ILE A 359 -8.10 -2.66 5.06
CA ILE A 359 -9.57 -2.55 5.03
C ILE A 359 -10.20 -3.18 6.26
N GLY A 360 -9.98 -4.47 6.49
CA GLY A 360 -10.67 -5.25 7.51
C GLY A 360 -10.48 -4.68 8.92
N SER A 361 -9.25 -4.29 9.27
CA SER A 361 -8.94 -3.65 10.55
C SER A 361 -9.76 -2.38 10.77
N TYR A 362 -9.87 -1.52 9.75
CA TYR A 362 -10.60 -0.26 9.84
C TYR A 362 -12.11 -0.44 9.86
N THR A 363 -12.65 -1.35 9.05
CA THR A 363 -14.10 -1.63 9.05
C THR A 363 -14.54 -2.29 10.34
N THR A 364 -13.73 -3.21 10.87
CA THR A 364 -13.98 -3.84 12.18
C THR A 364 -13.86 -2.82 13.33
N ALA A 365 -12.88 -1.91 13.28
CA ALA A 365 -12.74 -0.83 14.26
C ALA A 365 -13.92 0.14 14.21
N LEU A 366 -14.41 0.51 13.02
CA LEU A 366 -15.64 1.29 12.85
C LEU A 366 -16.84 0.58 13.49
N ALA A 367 -17.02 -0.72 13.19
CA ALA A 367 -18.11 -1.52 13.76
C ALA A 367 -18.01 -1.62 15.29
N ALA A 368 -16.81 -1.90 15.82
CA ALA A 368 -16.56 -2.00 17.24
C ALA A 368 -16.83 -0.68 17.96
N PHE A 369 -16.32 0.44 17.43
CA PHE A 369 -16.55 1.76 18.01
C PHE A 369 -18.04 2.11 18.06
N VAL A 370 -18.78 1.90 16.96
CA VAL A 370 -20.23 2.16 16.94
C VAL A 370 -20.97 1.20 17.86
N ALA A 371 -20.62 -0.09 17.91
CA ALA A 371 -21.22 -1.07 18.81
C ALA A 371 -21.05 -0.68 20.29
N VAL A 372 -19.85 -0.24 20.69
CA VAL A 372 -19.57 0.26 22.04
C VAL A 372 -20.41 1.49 22.36
N ILE A 373 -20.58 2.43 21.44
CA ILE A 373 -21.45 3.60 21.64
C ILE A 373 -22.93 3.20 21.75
N LEU A 374 -23.39 2.23 20.96
CA LEU A 374 -24.75 1.69 21.06
C LEU A 374 -24.96 1.00 22.43
N LEU A 375 -24.02 0.18 22.86
CA LEU A 375 -24.02 -0.47 24.17
C LEU A 375 -24.10 0.59 25.28
N TRP A 376 -23.21 1.59 25.23
CA TRP A 376 -23.23 2.67 26.21
C TRP A 376 -24.56 3.39 26.27
N ARG A 377 -25.14 3.79 25.13
CA ARG A 377 -26.47 4.44 25.07
C ARG A 377 -27.61 3.56 25.60
N GLY A 378 -27.47 2.24 25.43
CA GLY A 378 -28.46 1.26 25.89
C GLY A 378 -28.45 0.99 27.40
N PHE A 379 -27.34 1.24 28.10
CA PHE A 379 -27.14 0.95 29.52
C PHE A 379 -26.97 2.20 30.39
N THR A 380 -27.62 3.26 30.10
CA THR A 380 -27.60 4.63 30.68
C THR A 380 -27.36 4.74 32.21
N VAL A 381 -26.15 4.47 32.70
CA VAL A 381 -25.85 4.54 34.15
C VAL A 381 -24.62 5.44 34.46
N THR A 382 -23.95 5.97 33.46
CA THR A 382 -22.74 6.77 33.73
C THR A 382 -23.03 8.24 33.93
N SER A 383 -22.48 8.82 35.00
CA SER A 383 -22.51 10.26 35.18
C SER A 383 -21.82 10.98 34.00
N PRO A 384 -22.24 12.20 33.65
CA PRO A 384 -21.57 12.98 32.58
C PRO A 384 -20.07 13.18 32.80
N ALA A 385 -19.62 13.15 34.07
CA ALA A 385 -18.20 13.26 34.42
C ALA A 385 -17.44 11.97 34.05
N VAL A 386 -17.97 10.81 34.44
CA VAL A 386 -17.38 9.50 34.08
C VAL A 386 -17.36 9.32 32.56
N ALA A 387 -18.44 9.71 31.88
CA ALA A 387 -18.49 9.70 30.42
C ALA A 387 -17.35 10.53 29.79
N ARG A 388 -17.14 11.75 30.27
CA ARG A 388 -16.04 12.61 29.78
C ARG A 388 -14.66 12.01 30.03
N ILE A 389 -14.44 11.44 31.22
CA ILE A 389 -13.18 10.80 31.57
C ILE A 389 -12.90 9.63 30.61
N LEU A 390 -13.87 8.72 30.43
CA LEU A 390 -13.71 7.55 29.53
C LEU A 390 -13.42 7.98 28.09
N LEU A 391 -14.14 8.96 27.57
CA LEU A 391 -13.91 9.49 26.22
C LEU A 391 -12.54 10.15 26.07
N THR A 392 -12.06 10.86 27.09
CA THR A 392 -10.71 11.44 27.11
C THR A 392 -9.64 10.33 27.14
N LEU A 393 -9.86 9.27 27.93
CA LEU A 393 -8.96 8.12 27.97
C LEU A 393 -8.88 7.38 26.63
N VAL A 394 -10.02 7.18 25.96
CA VAL A 394 -10.05 6.57 24.61
C VAL A 394 -9.31 7.45 23.60
N ALA A 395 -9.57 8.75 23.59
CA ALA A 395 -8.88 9.68 22.67
C ALA A 395 -7.38 9.75 22.95
N GLY A 396 -7.00 9.91 24.23
CA GLY A 396 -5.59 9.95 24.66
C GLY A 396 -4.87 8.63 24.37
N GLY A 397 -5.50 7.50 24.70
CA GLY A 397 -4.98 6.17 24.40
C GLY A 397 -4.75 5.92 22.90
N ALA A 398 -5.69 6.38 22.07
CA ALA A 398 -5.53 6.27 20.60
C ALA A 398 -4.35 7.10 20.08
N VAL A 399 -4.21 8.35 20.56
CA VAL A 399 -3.07 9.20 20.18
C VAL A 399 -1.75 8.61 20.67
N LEU A 400 -1.71 8.10 21.92
CA LEU A 400 -0.52 7.43 22.45
C LEU A 400 -0.16 6.18 21.65
N SER A 401 -1.15 5.35 21.28
CA SER A 401 -0.94 4.18 20.44
C SER A 401 -0.34 4.54 19.08
N GLY A 402 -0.94 5.48 18.37
CA GLY A 402 -0.42 5.93 17.07
C GLY A 402 0.97 6.57 17.19
N SER A 403 1.25 7.33 18.26
CA SER A 403 2.56 7.94 18.50
C SER A 403 3.63 6.89 18.83
N ALA A 404 3.28 5.84 19.59
CA ALA A 404 4.18 4.74 19.89
C ALA A 404 4.51 3.94 18.62
N GLU A 405 3.51 3.65 17.78
CA GLU A 405 3.74 3.03 16.46
C GLU A 405 4.63 3.89 15.56
N ALA A 406 4.40 5.20 15.50
CA ALA A 406 5.25 6.15 14.76
C ALA A 406 6.70 6.08 15.21
N THR A 407 6.92 6.03 16.53
CA THR A 407 8.26 5.94 17.13
C THR A 407 8.94 4.62 16.77
N LEU A 408 8.23 3.51 16.90
CA LEU A 408 8.75 2.17 16.58
C LEU A 408 9.12 2.06 15.11
N MET A 409 8.24 2.51 14.22
CA MET A 409 8.50 2.51 12.78
C MET A 409 9.68 3.40 12.41
N THR A 410 9.75 4.61 13.00
CA THR A 410 10.87 5.53 12.75
C THR A 410 12.20 4.87 13.12
N ARG A 411 12.30 4.25 14.30
CA ARG A 411 13.52 3.54 14.73
C ARG A 411 13.92 2.41 13.78
N ARG A 412 12.95 1.61 13.33
CA ARG A 412 13.22 0.48 12.41
C ARG A 412 13.66 0.93 11.02
N GLN A 413 13.04 1.98 10.49
CA GLN A 413 13.32 2.44 9.13
C GLN A 413 14.44 3.48 9.05
N LEU A 414 14.92 3.98 10.20
CA LEU A 414 15.93 5.02 10.23
C LEU A 414 17.23 4.66 9.48
N PRO A 415 17.82 3.46 9.67
CA PRO A 415 19.06 3.10 8.95
C PRO A 415 18.86 3.09 7.43
N ALA A 416 17.79 2.47 6.94
CA ALA A 416 17.49 2.42 5.52
C ALA A 416 17.18 3.82 4.93
N ASN A 417 16.48 4.67 5.69
CA ASN A 417 16.19 6.04 5.27
C ASN A 417 17.45 6.90 5.27
N GLN A 418 18.40 6.66 6.16
CA GLN A 418 19.71 7.32 6.14
C GLN A 418 20.48 6.98 4.87
N ILE A 419 20.58 5.69 4.51
CA ILE A 419 21.22 5.25 3.27
C ILE A 419 20.57 5.92 2.05
N ARG A 420 19.24 5.98 1.98
CA ARG A 420 18.51 6.65 0.89
C ARG A 420 18.82 8.15 0.79
N ASP A 421 18.91 8.80 1.94
CA ASP A 421 19.19 10.24 1.99
C ASP A 421 20.64 10.54 1.61
N ASP A 422 21.59 9.74 2.10
CA ASP A 422 23.01 9.88 1.80
C ASP A 422 23.31 9.61 0.32
N ALA A 423 22.60 8.67 -0.31
CA ALA A 423 22.71 8.40 -1.74
C ALA A 423 22.06 9.47 -2.63
N ARG A 424 21.10 10.24 -2.09
CA ARG A 424 20.28 11.14 -2.89
C ARG A 424 21.06 12.16 -3.75
N PRO A 425 22.12 12.82 -3.29
CA PRO A 425 22.91 13.72 -4.15
C PRO A 425 23.43 13.02 -5.42
N ALA A 426 23.94 11.79 -5.29
CA ALA A 426 24.42 11.01 -6.42
C ALA A 426 23.28 10.58 -7.37
N LEU A 427 22.11 10.24 -6.83
CA LEU A 427 20.93 9.95 -7.64
C LEU A 427 20.43 11.18 -8.43
N LEU A 428 20.49 12.37 -7.82
CA LEU A 428 20.18 13.62 -8.50
C LEU A 428 21.21 13.93 -9.59
N ARG A 429 22.49 13.59 -9.37
CA ARG A 429 23.54 13.73 -10.38
C ARG A 429 23.29 12.80 -11.58
N LEU A 430 22.91 11.54 -11.34
CA LEU A 430 22.47 10.61 -12.38
C LEU A 430 21.30 11.19 -13.18
N ALA A 431 20.29 11.74 -12.49
CA ALA A 431 19.16 12.37 -13.16
C ALA A 431 19.54 13.59 -14.01
N GLN A 432 20.55 14.38 -13.60
CA GLN A 432 21.11 15.47 -14.41
C GLN A 432 21.80 14.93 -15.67
N ILE A 433 22.64 13.89 -15.52
CA ILE A 433 23.32 13.24 -16.65
C ILE A 433 22.31 12.72 -17.66
N ALA A 434 21.22 12.08 -17.19
CA ALA A 434 20.18 11.54 -18.07
C ALA A 434 19.47 12.60 -18.93
N ARG A 435 19.40 13.85 -18.46
CA ARG A 435 18.77 14.97 -19.17
C ARG A 435 19.74 15.73 -20.08
N GLN A 436 21.03 15.41 -20.02
CA GLN A 436 22.10 16.08 -20.81
C GLN A 436 22.46 15.28 -22.05
N THR A 437 21.59 14.44 -22.59
CA THR A 437 21.84 13.72 -23.84
C THR A 437 21.94 14.70 -25.02
N LYS A 438 22.77 14.36 -25.99
CA LYS A 438 23.04 15.24 -27.15
C LYS A 438 21.83 15.52 -28.04
N ASP A 439 20.87 14.58 -28.04
CA ASP A 439 19.62 14.65 -28.81
C ASP A 439 18.46 15.20 -28.00
N GLY A 440 18.69 15.59 -26.75
CA GLY A 440 17.63 16.06 -25.84
C GLY A 440 16.67 14.99 -25.35
N SER A 441 16.89 13.72 -25.69
CA SER A 441 16.09 12.60 -25.17
C SER A 441 16.49 12.29 -23.72
N LEU A 442 15.59 11.61 -23.00
CA LEU A 442 15.88 11.13 -21.66
C LEU A 442 16.66 9.82 -21.72
N ASP A 443 17.82 9.73 -21.04
CA ASP A 443 18.59 8.48 -20.98
C ASP A 443 17.91 7.44 -20.08
N THR A 444 17.18 6.53 -20.69
CA THR A 444 16.54 5.37 -20.06
C THR A 444 17.24 4.05 -20.42
N LYS A 445 18.47 4.10 -20.98
CA LYS A 445 19.20 2.93 -21.48
C LYS A 445 20.47 2.61 -20.72
N SER A 446 21.13 3.62 -20.16
CA SER A 446 22.40 3.46 -19.42
C SER A 446 22.17 2.79 -18.08
N VAL A 447 22.54 1.52 -17.96
CA VAL A 447 22.30 0.72 -16.76
C VAL A 447 23.24 1.14 -15.63
N VAL A 448 22.67 1.30 -14.43
CA VAL A 448 23.41 1.61 -13.20
C VAL A 448 23.52 0.36 -12.34
N TYR A 449 24.71 0.06 -11.85
CA TYR A 449 24.96 -0.92 -10.81
C TYR A 449 25.27 -0.23 -9.48
N ALA A 450 24.58 -0.60 -8.43
CA ALA A 450 24.88 -0.23 -7.05
C ALA A 450 24.84 -1.52 -6.20
N PRO A 451 25.93 -1.91 -5.50
CA PRO A 451 25.97 -3.16 -4.72
C PRO A 451 25.06 -3.16 -3.51
N ASP A 452 24.74 -1.99 -2.96
CA ASP A 452 23.75 -1.83 -1.90
C ASP A 452 22.33 -1.90 -2.48
N PHE A 453 21.51 -2.86 -2.01
CA PHE A 453 20.18 -3.08 -2.56
C PHE A 453 19.19 -1.94 -2.25
N ILE A 454 19.40 -1.20 -1.15
CA ILE A 454 18.57 -0.03 -0.80
C ILE A 454 18.85 1.10 -1.79
N VAL A 455 20.14 1.32 -2.10
CA VAL A 455 20.56 2.29 -3.12
C VAL A 455 20.03 1.88 -4.49
N ALA A 456 20.22 0.62 -4.90
CA ALA A 456 19.71 0.08 -6.16
C ALA A 456 18.20 0.31 -6.32
N SER A 457 17.42 0.02 -5.27
CA SER A 457 15.96 0.26 -5.24
C SER A 457 15.59 1.75 -5.34
N SER A 458 16.50 2.64 -4.91
CA SER A 458 16.25 4.07 -4.82
C SER A 458 16.59 4.82 -6.11
N ILE A 459 17.43 4.26 -7.00
CA ILE A 459 17.84 4.90 -8.26
C ILE A 459 16.61 5.36 -9.04
N SER A 460 15.70 4.45 -9.37
CA SER A 460 14.52 4.76 -10.20
C SER A 460 13.50 5.68 -9.52
N THR A 461 13.60 5.92 -8.20
CA THR A 461 12.76 6.91 -7.51
C THR A 461 13.13 8.36 -7.84
N THR A 462 14.33 8.57 -8.40
CA THR A 462 14.91 9.90 -8.62
C THR A 462 15.52 10.06 -10.02
N ALA A 463 16.19 9.03 -10.53
CA ALA A 463 16.85 9.02 -11.82
C ALA A 463 16.14 8.07 -12.80
N PRO A 464 16.11 8.40 -14.12
CA PRO A 464 15.38 7.60 -15.10
C PRO A 464 16.20 6.41 -15.63
N GLN A 465 17.49 6.31 -15.31
CA GLN A 465 18.35 5.22 -15.77
C GLN A 465 17.89 3.89 -15.16
N PRO A 466 17.93 2.79 -15.94
CA PRO A 466 17.62 1.45 -15.45
C PRO A 466 18.70 0.96 -14.48
N VAL A 467 18.33 -0.03 -13.68
CA VAL A 467 19.23 -0.68 -12.73
C VAL A 467 19.62 -2.07 -13.21
N LEU A 468 20.81 -2.54 -12.81
CA LEU A 468 21.20 -3.92 -13.09
C LEU A 468 20.17 -4.89 -12.50
N TRP A 469 19.91 -4.74 -11.20
CA TRP A 469 18.86 -5.44 -10.47
C TRP A 469 18.37 -4.63 -9.27
N ALA A 470 17.10 -4.76 -8.95
CA ALA A 470 16.49 -4.23 -7.74
C ALA A 470 15.30 -5.12 -7.34
N PRO A 471 14.90 -5.15 -6.05
CA PRO A 471 13.84 -6.03 -5.53
C PRO A 471 12.50 -5.99 -6.26
N TYR A 472 12.18 -4.89 -6.92
CA TYR A 472 10.89 -4.69 -7.61
C TYR A 472 10.97 -4.71 -9.13
N LEU A 473 12.12 -5.10 -9.70
CA LEU A 473 12.31 -5.20 -11.16
C LEU A 473 11.22 -6.06 -11.83
N PHE A 474 10.85 -7.16 -11.19
CA PHE A 474 9.89 -8.15 -11.66
C PHE A 474 8.41 -7.76 -11.54
N VAL A 475 8.08 -6.66 -10.87
CA VAL A 475 6.68 -6.22 -10.70
C VAL A 475 6.06 -5.81 -12.03
N PHE A 476 6.90 -5.50 -13.00
CA PHE A 476 6.51 -5.08 -14.34
C PHE A 476 6.63 -6.24 -15.34
N PRO A 477 5.62 -6.45 -16.19
CA PRO A 477 5.50 -7.67 -16.99
C PRO A 477 6.47 -7.78 -18.19
N ASP A 478 7.26 -6.75 -18.47
CA ASP A 478 8.29 -6.75 -19.51
C ASP A 478 9.58 -7.48 -19.11
N VAL A 479 9.73 -7.81 -17.82
CA VAL A 479 10.83 -8.61 -17.28
C VAL A 479 10.32 -10.00 -16.96
N THR A 480 10.92 -11.01 -17.61
CA THR A 480 10.59 -12.41 -17.34
C THR A 480 11.22 -12.86 -16.00
N LEU A 481 10.69 -13.92 -15.42
CA LEU A 481 11.26 -14.50 -14.19
C LEU A 481 12.70 -14.98 -14.42
N MET A 482 13.01 -15.50 -15.61
CA MET A 482 14.37 -15.91 -15.94
C MET A 482 15.29 -14.69 -16.03
N GLU A 483 14.87 -13.61 -16.69
CA GLU A 483 15.65 -12.36 -16.75
C GLU A 483 15.89 -11.77 -15.35
N ASP A 484 14.88 -11.76 -14.47
CA ASP A 484 15.03 -11.30 -13.08
C ASP A 484 16.06 -12.16 -12.32
N LYS A 485 16.01 -13.47 -12.51
CA LYS A 485 16.94 -14.43 -11.92
C LYS A 485 18.39 -14.25 -12.44
N GLU A 486 18.57 -14.04 -13.75
CA GLU A 486 19.88 -13.78 -14.37
C GLU A 486 20.46 -12.45 -13.91
N ARG A 487 19.64 -11.40 -13.84
CA ARG A 487 20.08 -10.08 -13.36
C ARG A 487 20.45 -10.11 -11.88
N LEU A 488 19.70 -10.85 -11.04
CA LEU A 488 20.08 -11.07 -9.65
C LEU A 488 21.39 -11.85 -9.55
N ALA A 489 21.57 -12.91 -10.34
CA ALA A 489 22.80 -13.69 -10.33
C ALA A 489 24.02 -12.82 -10.75
N SER A 490 23.86 -11.94 -11.75
CA SER A 490 24.89 -10.97 -12.14
C SER A 490 25.17 -9.96 -11.02
N PHE A 491 24.11 -9.45 -10.35
CA PHE A 491 24.23 -8.53 -9.21
C PHE A 491 25.04 -9.15 -8.07
N LEU A 492 24.73 -10.40 -7.68
CA LEU A 492 25.43 -11.14 -6.62
C LEU A 492 26.87 -11.48 -7.03
N TYR A 493 27.08 -11.88 -8.29
CA TYR A 493 28.40 -12.17 -8.85
C TYR A 493 29.32 -10.93 -8.77
N TYR A 494 28.85 -9.77 -9.19
CA TYR A 494 29.62 -8.53 -9.11
C TYR A 494 29.83 -8.02 -7.68
N LYS A 495 28.97 -8.40 -6.74
CA LYS A 495 29.13 -8.12 -5.31
C LYS A 495 30.11 -9.10 -4.62
N ASP A 496 30.77 -9.98 -5.38
CA ASP A 496 31.65 -11.05 -4.89
C ASP A 496 30.97 -11.98 -3.85
N VAL A 497 29.65 -12.16 -3.95
CA VAL A 497 28.90 -13.04 -3.06
C VAL A 497 29.21 -14.49 -3.37
N ASN A 498 29.64 -15.24 -2.36
CA ASN A 498 29.92 -16.66 -2.48
C ASN A 498 29.05 -17.46 -1.52
N PHE A 499 28.11 -18.23 -2.06
CA PHE A 499 27.22 -19.10 -1.28
C PHE A 499 27.86 -20.49 -1.12
N ASN A 500 28.91 -20.59 -0.30
CA ASN A 500 29.55 -21.88 -0.01
C ASN A 500 28.76 -22.75 0.97
N ASN A 501 27.84 -22.16 1.74
CA ASN A 501 27.09 -22.88 2.76
C ASN A 501 25.61 -22.46 2.76
N ILE A 502 24.72 -23.47 2.78
CA ILE A 502 23.27 -23.29 2.88
C ILE A 502 22.86 -22.63 4.21
N ASP A 503 23.68 -22.80 5.26
CA ASP A 503 23.45 -22.20 6.58
C ASP A 503 23.51 -20.66 6.57
N GLN A 504 24.06 -20.05 5.50
CA GLN A 504 24.00 -18.59 5.28
C GLN A 504 22.59 -18.13 4.96
N PHE A 505 21.73 -19.03 4.46
CA PHE A 505 20.30 -18.81 4.24
C PHE A 505 19.50 -19.43 5.38
N ARG A 506 19.57 -18.88 6.57
CA ARG A 506 18.66 -19.27 7.65
C ARG A 506 17.26 -18.78 7.32
N LEU A 507 16.43 -19.70 6.82
CA LEU A 507 15.04 -19.44 6.45
C LEU A 507 14.20 -18.87 7.60
N GLU A 508 14.61 -19.12 8.85
CA GLU A 508 13.91 -18.68 10.06
C GLU A 508 14.24 -17.23 10.47
N SER A 509 15.32 -16.65 9.97
CA SER A 509 15.81 -15.32 10.37
C SER A 509 16.28 -14.49 9.17
N LEU A 510 15.62 -14.64 8.02
CA LEU A 510 15.95 -13.88 6.81
C LEU A 510 15.81 -12.39 7.09
N ASP A 511 16.88 -11.64 6.91
CA ASP A 511 16.79 -10.20 6.75
C ASP A 511 16.03 -9.83 5.48
N ASN A 512 15.69 -8.57 5.31
CA ASN A 512 14.92 -8.12 4.14
C ASN A 512 15.68 -8.39 2.83
N GLU A 513 17.01 -8.29 2.81
CA GLU A 513 17.83 -8.49 1.63
C GLU A 513 17.79 -9.94 1.16
N GLN A 514 18.02 -10.89 2.07
CA GLN A 514 17.98 -12.32 1.78
C GLN A 514 16.59 -12.79 1.33
N SER A 515 15.52 -12.26 1.93
CA SER A 515 14.15 -12.55 1.52
C SER A 515 13.89 -12.16 0.05
N TYR A 516 14.44 -11.02 -0.40
CA TYR A 516 14.31 -10.61 -1.79
C TYR A 516 15.13 -11.49 -2.74
N TYR A 517 16.35 -11.90 -2.35
CA TYR A 517 17.17 -12.80 -3.16
C TYR A 517 16.50 -14.15 -3.38
N LEU A 518 16.03 -14.78 -2.29
CA LEU A 518 15.34 -16.05 -2.36
C LEU A 518 14.01 -15.93 -3.14
N SER A 519 13.31 -14.82 -2.97
CA SER A 519 12.09 -14.53 -3.72
C SER A 519 12.32 -14.54 -5.24
N SER A 520 13.43 -13.99 -5.71
CA SER A 520 13.80 -14.02 -7.13
C SER A 520 14.35 -15.38 -7.59
N LEU A 521 15.04 -16.13 -6.72
CA LEU A 521 15.67 -17.41 -7.06
C LEU A 521 14.70 -18.60 -7.01
N ILE A 522 13.82 -18.68 -6.01
CA ILE A 522 12.97 -19.84 -5.74
C ILE A 522 11.52 -19.60 -6.18
N GLY A 523 11.08 -18.36 -6.17
CA GLY A 523 9.71 -17.98 -6.47
C GLY A 523 9.09 -17.16 -5.34
N ARG A 524 8.04 -16.43 -5.69
CA ARG A 524 7.50 -15.35 -4.88
C ARG A 524 6.36 -15.80 -3.99
N GLY A 525 6.20 -15.10 -2.84
CA GLY A 525 5.08 -15.34 -1.92
C GLY A 525 5.21 -16.59 -1.07
N ARG A 526 6.28 -17.35 -1.19
CA ARG A 526 6.48 -18.60 -0.44
C ARG A 526 7.01 -18.39 0.97
N PHE A 527 7.48 -17.18 1.29
CA PHE A 527 8.12 -16.83 2.57
C PHE A 527 7.13 -16.43 3.65
N ASN A 528 5.91 -16.07 3.28
CA ASN A 528 4.91 -15.57 4.22
C ASN A 528 3.55 -16.24 4.00
N PRO A 529 3.08 -17.07 4.95
CA PRO A 529 1.79 -17.76 4.85
C PRO A 529 0.60 -16.81 4.77
N ARG A 530 0.76 -15.54 5.19
CA ARG A 530 -0.30 -14.52 5.12
C ARG A 530 -0.53 -13.98 3.70
N LEU A 531 0.44 -14.18 2.79
CA LEU A 531 0.35 -13.68 1.41
C LEU A 531 -0.44 -14.61 0.48
N SER A 532 -0.54 -15.90 0.79
CA SER A 532 -1.22 -16.86 -0.08
C SER A 532 -1.99 -17.91 0.72
N VAL A 533 -3.22 -18.21 0.29
CA VAL A 533 -4.02 -19.33 0.84
C VAL A 533 -3.47 -20.70 0.46
N ASN A 534 -2.58 -20.76 -0.54
CA ASN A 534 -1.89 -21.98 -0.98
C ASN A 534 -0.41 -22.01 -0.55
N TRP A 535 -0.07 -21.26 0.50
CA TRP A 535 1.29 -21.24 1.01
C TRP A 535 1.78 -22.65 1.34
N GLN A 536 3.03 -22.92 0.95
CA GLN A 536 3.77 -24.11 1.30
C GLN A 536 5.16 -23.70 1.79
N PRO A 537 5.71 -24.35 2.81
CA PRO A 537 7.08 -24.09 3.25
C PRO A 537 8.05 -24.40 2.11
N ILE A 538 9.17 -23.67 2.09
CA ILE A 538 10.23 -23.91 1.11
C ILE A 538 10.95 -25.20 1.54
N ALA A 539 11.05 -26.15 0.61
CA ALA A 539 11.77 -27.37 0.86
C ALA A 539 13.29 -27.17 0.73
N ALA A 540 14.10 -27.92 1.48
CA ALA A 540 15.55 -27.78 1.44
C ALA A 540 16.14 -28.03 0.05
N ASP A 541 15.57 -28.97 -0.72
CA ASP A 541 15.99 -29.26 -2.08
C ASP A 541 15.74 -28.07 -3.04
N GLU A 542 14.70 -27.28 -2.85
CA GLU A 542 14.46 -26.07 -3.65
C GLU A 542 15.53 -25.01 -3.38
N VAL A 543 15.99 -24.89 -2.12
CA VAL A 543 17.10 -24.00 -1.78
C VAL A 543 18.40 -24.50 -2.42
N HIS A 544 18.66 -25.81 -2.37
CA HIS A 544 19.82 -26.42 -3.05
C HIS A 544 19.81 -26.15 -4.55
N LEU A 545 18.67 -26.35 -5.21
CA LEU A 545 18.52 -26.05 -6.65
C LEU A 545 18.81 -24.59 -6.98
N ALA A 546 18.35 -23.66 -6.13
CA ALA A 546 18.62 -22.23 -6.31
C ALA A 546 20.11 -21.89 -6.15
N LEU A 547 20.78 -22.51 -5.17
CA LEU A 547 22.22 -22.36 -4.95
C LEU A 547 23.04 -22.99 -6.09
N ASP A 548 22.66 -24.15 -6.57
CA ASP A 548 23.33 -24.82 -7.69
C ASP A 548 23.16 -24.03 -8.99
N TYR A 549 21.98 -23.43 -9.22
CA TYR A 549 21.78 -22.49 -10.32
C TYR A 549 22.79 -21.34 -10.24
N TYR A 550 22.92 -20.70 -9.08
CA TYR A 550 23.85 -19.58 -8.90
C TYR A 550 25.32 -20.02 -9.05
N ARG A 551 25.73 -21.16 -8.46
CA ARG A 551 27.09 -21.72 -8.61
C ARG A 551 27.43 -21.99 -10.07
N ASN A 552 26.51 -22.60 -10.80
CA ASN A 552 26.66 -22.86 -12.24
C ASN A 552 26.78 -21.54 -13.02
N PHE A 553 25.95 -20.55 -12.69
CA PHE A 553 26.00 -19.23 -13.28
C PHE A 553 27.39 -18.58 -13.08
N VAL A 554 27.92 -18.61 -11.86
CA VAL A 554 29.25 -18.07 -11.54
C VAL A 554 30.35 -18.82 -12.30
N ALA A 555 30.28 -20.16 -12.36
CA ALA A 555 31.27 -21.00 -13.05
C ALA A 555 31.32 -20.80 -14.57
N THR A 556 30.17 -20.44 -15.16
CA THR A 556 30.05 -20.24 -16.61
C THR A 556 30.04 -18.77 -17.02
N PHE A 557 30.24 -17.84 -16.04
CA PHE A 557 30.14 -16.41 -16.31
C PHE A 557 31.20 -15.96 -17.31
N ASP A 558 30.75 -15.41 -18.42
CA ASP A 558 31.58 -14.97 -19.52
C ASP A 558 31.31 -13.51 -19.94
N ARG A 559 32.00 -13.05 -20.95
CA ARG A 559 31.86 -11.70 -21.51
C ARG A 559 30.46 -11.44 -22.08
N THR A 560 29.82 -12.45 -22.64
CA THR A 560 28.47 -12.33 -23.21
C THR A 560 27.47 -12.04 -22.12
N GLN A 561 27.58 -12.71 -20.97
CA GLN A 561 26.77 -12.47 -19.78
C GLN A 561 27.08 -11.09 -19.17
N ALA A 562 28.35 -10.70 -19.13
CA ALA A 562 28.75 -9.36 -18.65
C ALA A 562 28.16 -8.22 -19.49
N ALA A 563 27.88 -8.44 -20.76
CA ALA A 563 27.25 -7.47 -21.66
C ALA A 563 25.72 -7.43 -21.57
N ARG A 564 25.07 -8.27 -20.73
CA ARG A 564 23.60 -8.42 -20.67
C ARG A 564 23.05 -8.34 -19.25
N PRO A 565 22.59 -7.16 -18.79
CA PRO A 565 22.64 -5.85 -19.46
C PRO A 565 24.02 -5.19 -19.31
N LEU A 566 24.40 -4.41 -20.31
CA LEU A 566 25.65 -3.65 -20.29
C LEU A 566 25.57 -2.54 -19.23
N VAL A 567 26.44 -2.61 -18.22
CA VAL A 567 26.51 -1.59 -17.17
C VAL A 567 27.27 -0.37 -17.69
N SER A 568 26.72 0.82 -17.48
CA SER A 568 27.28 2.11 -17.88
C SER A 568 27.80 2.94 -16.71
N TYR A 569 27.20 2.74 -15.53
CA TYR A 569 27.57 3.46 -14.31
C TYR A 569 27.66 2.50 -13.12
N LEU A 570 28.62 2.77 -12.25
CA LEU A 570 28.79 2.12 -10.95
C LEU A 570 28.68 3.18 -9.86
N LEU A 571 27.85 2.94 -8.85
CA LEU A 571 27.66 3.83 -7.72
C LEU A 571 28.09 3.13 -6.43
N LEU A 572 29.13 3.66 -5.77
CA LEU A 572 29.70 3.12 -4.53
C LEU A 572 29.63 4.14 -3.40
N SER A 573 29.49 3.67 -2.16
CA SER A 573 29.74 4.50 -0.97
C SER A 573 31.24 4.86 -0.91
N ALA A 574 31.55 6.10 -0.58
CA ALA A 574 32.91 6.56 -0.38
C ALA A 574 33.51 6.02 0.93
N ASP A 575 32.66 5.78 1.95
CA ASP A 575 33.07 5.37 3.28
C ASP A 575 33.27 3.85 3.41
N ASP A 576 32.69 3.07 2.49
CA ASP A 576 32.81 1.60 2.48
C ASP A 576 33.21 1.11 1.08
N PRO A 577 34.51 1.12 0.77
CA PRO A 577 35.01 0.66 -0.51
C PRO A 577 34.89 -0.86 -0.62
N VAL A 578 33.73 -1.33 -1.06
CA VAL A 578 33.51 -2.75 -1.37
C VAL A 578 34.48 -3.19 -2.45
N LYS A 579 35.27 -4.24 -2.19
CA LYS A 579 36.04 -4.91 -3.23
C LYS A 579 35.06 -5.58 -4.19
N LEU A 580 35.14 -5.25 -5.47
CA LEU A 580 34.32 -5.79 -6.53
C LEU A 580 35.20 -6.50 -7.57
N SER A 581 35.94 -7.53 -7.10
CA SER A 581 36.93 -8.23 -7.91
C SER A 581 36.34 -8.82 -9.19
N ASN A 582 35.14 -9.40 -9.09
CA ASN A 582 34.43 -9.95 -10.23
C ASN A 582 33.92 -8.86 -11.17
N PHE A 583 33.50 -7.71 -10.66
CA PHE A 583 33.10 -6.56 -11.51
C PHE A 583 34.32 -6.03 -12.26
N ASP A 584 35.44 -5.79 -11.56
CA ASP A 584 36.67 -5.22 -12.13
C ASP A 584 37.37 -6.15 -13.14
N ARG A 585 37.08 -7.45 -13.09
CA ARG A 585 37.49 -8.41 -14.12
C ARG A 585 36.89 -8.07 -15.48
N TRP A 586 35.67 -7.59 -15.53
CA TRP A 586 34.93 -7.36 -16.76
C TRP A 586 34.82 -5.89 -17.14
N TYR A 587 34.81 -4.99 -16.18
CA TYR A 587 34.62 -3.57 -16.41
C TYR A 587 35.86 -2.75 -16.01
N GLU A 588 36.12 -1.73 -16.79
CA GLU A 588 37.09 -0.68 -16.48
C GLU A 588 36.33 0.53 -15.95
N ARG A 589 36.82 1.12 -14.84
CA ARG A 589 36.28 2.33 -14.22
C ARG A 589 37.11 3.55 -14.64
N ASP A 590 36.47 4.70 -14.76
CA ASP A 590 37.16 5.99 -14.80
C ASP A 590 37.60 6.43 -13.37
N GLU A 591 38.09 7.68 -13.26
CA GLU A 591 38.52 8.23 -11.95
C GLU A 591 37.41 8.40 -10.95
N GLY A 592 36.14 8.40 -11.40
CA GLY A 592 34.94 8.58 -10.57
C GLY A 592 34.71 10.04 -10.16
N GLU A 593 33.44 10.40 -10.07
CA GLU A 593 32.97 11.71 -9.57
C GLU A 593 32.49 11.56 -8.13
N HIS A 594 33.15 12.26 -7.17
CA HIS A 594 32.66 12.32 -5.78
C HIS A 594 31.43 13.19 -5.70
N VAL A 595 30.31 12.60 -5.23
CA VAL A 595 29.02 13.29 -5.06
C VAL A 595 28.43 12.97 -3.69
N GLY A 596 28.59 13.87 -2.74
CA GLY A 596 28.25 13.60 -1.34
C GLY A 596 29.06 12.43 -0.79
N ASN A 597 28.38 11.47 -0.14
CA ASN A 597 29.00 10.27 0.44
C ASN A 597 29.18 9.12 -0.58
N TYR A 598 29.05 9.41 -1.88
CA TYR A 598 29.14 8.40 -2.94
C TYR A 598 30.13 8.81 -4.03
N ILE A 599 30.65 7.80 -4.72
CA ILE A 599 31.47 7.96 -5.91
C ILE A 599 30.70 7.35 -7.10
N LEU A 600 30.50 8.16 -8.14
CA LEU A 600 29.87 7.76 -9.38
C LEU A 600 30.93 7.53 -10.45
N PHE A 601 31.13 6.28 -10.85
CA PHE A 601 32.05 5.89 -11.91
C PHE A 601 31.30 5.70 -13.23
N ARG A 602 31.87 6.17 -14.33
CA ARG A 602 31.53 5.65 -15.65
C ARG A 602 32.34 4.38 -15.88
N VAL A 603 31.67 3.37 -16.45
CA VAL A 603 32.34 2.09 -16.67
C VAL A 603 32.21 1.64 -18.11
N ARG A 604 33.17 0.87 -18.56
CA ARG A 604 33.21 0.28 -19.90
C ARG A 604 33.54 -1.20 -19.79
N LEU A 605 32.85 -2.02 -20.59
CA LEU A 605 33.20 -3.43 -20.70
C LEU A 605 34.59 -3.55 -21.31
N ARG A 606 35.49 -4.30 -20.68
CA ARG A 606 36.85 -4.54 -21.16
C ARG A 606 36.81 -5.21 -22.55
N SER A 607 37.77 -4.87 -23.41
CA SER A 607 37.93 -5.40 -24.77
C SER A 607 38.15 -6.92 -24.80
#